data_a01b1d188b4b1ae626e0a17f78ead122
#
_entry.id   a01b1d188b4b1ae626e0a17f78ead122
#
_cell.length_a   1.000
_cell.length_b   1.000
_cell.length_c   1.000
_cell.angle_alpha   90.00
_cell.angle_beta   90.00
_cell.angle_gamma   90.00
#
_symmetry.space_group_name_H-M   'P 1'
#
loop_
_entity.id
_entity.type
_entity.pdbx_description
1 polymer ?
#
loop_
_entity_poly.entity_id
_entity_poly.type
_entity_poly.pdbx_seq_one_letter_code
_entity_poly.pdbx_strand_id
1 'polypeptide(L)'
;MAVRVDLNISLDGFATTTDQTADDPMGEDWGRLTAAYAATRTFRERVLHDPSGEGTTEVDDEYAAAYFEGIGAEIMGAGMFGLHANPDDPDWRGWWGDEPPFRVPVFVLTHSPRPPIDMANGTRFIFVDAAPEDVLERARQAAGGRDIRIGGGASVVRDFLKADLVDQLHVGIAPIVLGRRARPTPGEAGPVRTRRGTVRSRGRPG
;
A
#
# COMPACT_ATOMS: atom_id res chain seq x y z
N MET A 1 -3.45 -5.23 -18.44
CA MET A 1 -3.97 -4.84 -17.12
C MET A 1 -3.46 -5.85 -16.13
N ALA A 2 -2.45 -5.47 -15.36
CA ALA A 2 -1.84 -6.29 -14.34
C ALA A 2 -2.34 -5.88 -12.94
N VAL A 3 -2.34 -6.83 -12.00
CA VAL A 3 -2.55 -6.60 -10.57
C VAL A 3 -1.18 -6.52 -9.90
N ARG A 4 -0.85 -5.36 -9.38
CA ARG A 4 0.46 -5.03 -8.85
C ARG A 4 0.41 -4.81 -7.34
N VAL A 5 1.42 -5.30 -6.64
CA VAL A 5 1.66 -5.06 -5.22
C VAL A 5 3.03 -4.44 -5.04
N ASP A 6 3.08 -3.36 -4.26
CA ASP A 6 4.33 -2.73 -3.85
C ASP A 6 4.37 -2.65 -2.32
N LEU A 7 5.38 -3.25 -1.70
CA LEU A 7 5.55 -3.29 -0.25
C LEU A 7 6.95 -2.86 0.17
N ASN A 8 7.03 -2.11 1.27
CA ASN A 8 8.27 -1.97 2.03
C ASN A 8 8.24 -2.95 3.21
N ILE A 9 9.31 -3.72 3.37
CA ILE A 9 9.46 -4.67 4.48
C ILE A 9 10.80 -4.48 5.18
N SER A 10 10.86 -4.84 6.47
CA SER A 10 12.13 -4.97 7.19
C SER A 10 12.89 -6.23 6.79
N LEU A 11 14.16 -6.35 7.16
CA LEU A 11 14.98 -7.55 6.93
C LEU A 11 14.38 -8.82 7.55
N ASP A 12 13.63 -8.68 8.62
CA ASP A 12 12.92 -9.78 9.30
C ASP A 12 11.47 -9.96 8.80
N GLY A 13 11.09 -9.26 7.71
CA GLY A 13 9.87 -9.54 6.93
C GLY A 13 8.59 -8.87 7.44
N PHE A 14 8.69 -7.78 8.20
CA PHE A 14 7.51 -7.02 8.64
C PHE A 14 7.23 -5.86 7.70
N ALA A 15 5.99 -5.78 7.20
CA ALA A 15 5.50 -4.72 6.32
C ALA A 15 4.69 -3.63 7.07
N THR A 16 4.61 -3.73 8.38
CA THR A 16 3.91 -2.77 9.24
C THR A 16 4.68 -2.56 10.52
N THR A 17 4.44 -1.43 11.14
CA THR A 17 5.04 -1.07 12.42
C THR A 17 4.15 -1.53 13.58
N THR A 18 4.69 -1.49 14.78
CA THR A 18 3.98 -1.76 16.04
C THR A 18 3.66 -0.45 16.75
N ASP A 19 2.90 -0.57 17.82
CA ASP A 19 2.61 0.55 18.72
C ASP A 19 1.88 1.74 18.04
N GLN A 20 1.10 1.45 16.99
CA GLN A 20 0.21 2.41 16.36
C GLN A 20 -0.88 2.84 17.35
N THR A 21 -1.03 4.14 17.53
CA THR A 21 -2.03 4.78 18.40
C THR A 21 -2.84 5.80 17.62
N ALA A 22 -3.91 6.34 18.22
CA ALA A 22 -4.65 7.44 17.60
C ALA A 22 -3.78 8.70 17.44
N ASP A 23 -2.84 8.92 18.37
CA ASP A 23 -1.93 10.07 18.34
C ASP A 23 -0.70 9.83 17.46
N ASP A 24 -0.28 8.57 17.30
CA ASP A 24 0.80 8.13 16.39
C ASP A 24 0.33 6.93 15.54
N PRO A 25 -0.48 7.18 14.53
CA PRO A 25 -1.10 6.12 13.74
C PRO A 25 -0.13 5.38 12.82
N MET A 26 1.04 5.95 12.56
CA MET A 26 2.08 5.31 11.75
C MET A 26 2.99 4.41 12.60
N GLY A 27 3.08 4.64 13.90
CA GLY A 27 3.94 3.92 14.82
C GLY A 27 5.42 4.31 14.72
N GLU A 28 6.19 4.02 15.76
CA GLU A 28 7.55 4.51 15.96
C GLU A 28 8.51 4.22 14.79
N ASP A 29 8.39 3.06 14.17
CA ASP A 29 9.35 2.60 13.16
C ASP A 29 8.93 2.89 11.71
N TRP A 30 7.78 3.52 11.47
CA TRP A 30 7.28 3.74 10.10
C TRP A 30 8.26 4.55 9.25
N GLY A 31 8.79 5.63 9.80
CA GLY A 31 9.77 6.48 9.10
C GLY A 31 11.05 5.73 8.74
N ARG A 32 11.49 4.78 9.58
CA ARG A 32 12.65 3.94 9.30
C ARG A 32 12.36 2.88 8.24
N LEU A 33 11.17 2.28 8.29
CA LEU A 33 10.72 1.26 7.32
C LEU A 33 10.56 1.84 5.92
N THR A 34 10.11 3.07 5.82
CA THR A 34 9.81 3.74 4.54
C THR A 34 10.85 4.79 4.15
N ALA A 35 11.99 4.88 4.86
CA ALA A 35 12.95 5.97 4.71
C ALA A 35 13.42 6.19 3.26
N ALA A 36 13.76 5.12 2.54
CA ALA A 36 14.19 5.21 1.15
C ALA A 36 13.07 5.76 0.25
N TYR A 37 11.85 5.24 0.40
CA TYR A 37 10.68 5.72 -0.34
C TYR A 37 10.34 7.18 -0.02
N ALA A 38 10.34 7.55 1.27
CA ALA A 38 10.02 8.91 1.72
C ALA A 38 11.07 9.95 1.30
N ALA A 39 12.31 9.53 1.03
CA ALA A 39 13.37 10.41 0.54
C ALA A 39 13.28 10.72 -0.95
N THR A 40 12.46 9.99 -1.72
CA THR A 40 12.34 10.17 -3.17
C THR A 40 11.67 11.49 -3.54
N ARG A 41 12.04 12.03 -4.71
CA ARG A 41 11.38 13.22 -5.27
C ARG A 41 9.91 12.96 -5.51
N THR A 42 9.56 11.82 -6.07
CA THR A 42 8.16 11.43 -6.33
C THR A 42 7.31 11.43 -5.07
N PHE A 43 7.82 10.90 -3.95
CA PHE A 43 7.06 10.92 -2.69
C PHE A 43 6.87 12.34 -2.18
N ARG A 44 7.93 13.15 -2.18
CA ARG A 44 7.89 14.55 -1.72
C ARG A 44 6.89 15.36 -2.53
N GLU A 45 6.97 15.32 -3.85
CA GLU A 45 6.09 16.08 -4.74
C GLU A 45 4.64 15.57 -4.69
N ARG A 46 4.46 14.24 -4.78
CA ARG A 46 3.12 13.66 -4.99
C ARG A 46 2.36 13.39 -3.70
N VAL A 47 3.05 13.02 -2.62
CA VAL A 47 2.44 12.65 -1.33
C VAL A 47 2.52 13.80 -0.32
N LEU A 48 3.67 14.49 -0.24
CA LEU A 48 3.85 15.61 0.68
C LEU A 48 3.53 16.98 0.07
N HIS A 49 3.24 17.04 -1.24
CA HIS A 49 2.98 18.29 -1.97
C HIS A 49 4.13 19.30 -1.86
N ASP A 50 5.37 18.81 -1.79
CA ASP A 50 6.57 19.62 -1.68
C ASP A 50 7.01 20.13 -3.06
N PRO A 51 6.89 21.42 -3.36
CA PRO A 51 7.26 21.98 -4.67
C PRO A 51 8.76 22.27 -4.82
N SER A 52 9.58 21.92 -3.84
CA SER A 52 11.02 22.27 -3.83
C SER A 52 11.83 21.61 -4.94
N GLY A 53 11.34 20.48 -5.49
CA GLY A 53 12.08 19.63 -6.42
C GLY A 53 13.21 18.83 -5.75
N GLU A 54 13.32 18.90 -4.43
CA GLU A 54 14.28 18.11 -3.66
C GLU A 54 13.85 16.64 -3.56
N GLY A 55 14.80 15.76 -3.26
CA GLY A 55 14.62 14.32 -3.08
C GLY A 55 15.57 13.53 -3.97
N THR A 56 15.72 12.24 -3.69
CA THR A 56 16.51 11.32 -4.50
C THR A 56 15.82 11.07 -5.85
N THR A 57 16.60 10.89 -6.90
CA THR A 57 16.13 10.69 -8.30
C THR A 57 16.71 9.42 -8.91
N GLU A 58 17.23 8.53 -8.09
CA GLU A 58 17.85 7.27 -8.50
C GLU A 58 16.83 6.14 -8.53
N VAL A 59 17.28 4.91 -8.43
CA VAL A 59 16.47 3.68 -8.53
C VAL A 59 15.25 3.70 -7.59
N ASP A 60 15.38 4.21 -6.38
CA ASP A 60 14.26 4.28 -5.44
C ASP A 60 13.14 5.20 -5.94
N ASP A 61 13.50 6.29 -6.64
CA ASP A 61 12.52 7.21 -7.21
C ASP A 61 11.83 6.63 -8.45
N GLU A 62 12.55 5.84 -9.28
CA GLU A 62 11.95 5.10 -10.38
C GLU A 62 10.85 4.16 -9.88
N TYR A 63 11.11 3.42 -8.78
CA TYR A 63 10.09 2.57 -8.15
C TYR A 63 8.97 3.37 -7.51
N ALA A 64 9.27 4.48 -6.86
CA ALA A 64 8.24 5.37 -6.29
C ALA A 64 7.31 5.94 -7.36
N ALA A 65 7.85 6.34 -8.52
CA ALA A 65 7.07 6.80 -9.67
C ALA A 65 6.17 5.68 -10.22
N ALA A 66 6.74 4.47 -10.35
CA ALA A 66 6.02 3.31 -10.83
C ALA A 66 4.80 2.94 -9.97
N TYR A 67 4.75 3.32 -8.68
CA TYR A 67 3.57 3.12 -7.83
C TYR A 67 2.32 3.80 -8.36
N PHE A 68 2.47 4.85 -9.13
CA PHE A 68 1.37 5.66 -9.64
C PHE A 68 1.19 5.59 -11.14
N GLU A 69 2.22 5.18 -11.88
CA GLU A 69 2.21 5.15 -13.33
C GLU A 69 1.38 4.00 -13.88
N GLY A 70 0.51 4.30 -14.85
CA GLY A 70 -0.32 3.29 -15.51
C GLY A 70 -1.43 2.70 -14.64
N ILE A 71 -1.60 3.19 -13.39
CA ILE A 71 -2.62 2.70 -12.47
C ILE A 71 -3.98 3.30 -12.82
N GLY A 72 -5.00 2.45 -12.89
CA GLY A 72 -6.40 2.82 -13.16
C GLY A 72 -7.32 2.69 -11.98
N ALA A 73 -6.96 1.87 -11.00
CA ALA A 73 -7.67 1.74 -9.72
C ALA A 73 -6.70 1.29 -8.64
N GLU A 74 -7.04 1.59 -7.40
CA GLU A 74 -6.29 1.17 -6.21
C GLU A 74 -7.19 0.35 -5.28
N ILE A 75 -6.58 -0.61 -4.56
CA ILE A 75 -7.25 -1.36 -3.49
C ILE A 75 -6.40 -1.23 -2.22
N MET A 76 -7.03 -0.90 -1.10
CA MET A 76 -6.38 -0.84 0.20
C MET A 76 -7.29 -1.32 1.33
N GLY A 77 -6.72 -1.63 2.47
CA GLY A 77 -7.47 -1.99 3.66
C GLY A 77 -7.88 -0.78 4.52
N ALA A 78 -8.90 -0.99 5.34
CA ALA A 78 -9.40 -0.01 6.31
C ALA A 78 -8.31 0.57 7.21
N GLY A 79 -7.36 -0.26 7.66
CA GLY A 79 -6.22 0.19 8.48
C GLY A 79 -5.30 1.15 7.74
N MET A 80 -4.99 0.89 6.47
CA MET A 80 -4.18 1.79 5.65
C MET A 80 -4.89 3.11 5.38
N PHE A 81 -6.20 3.10 5.19
CA PHE A 81 -7.00 4.32 5.06
C PHE A 81 -7.11 5.10 6.39
N GLY A 82 -6.90 4.44 7.53
CA GLY A 82 -6.95 5.05 8.85
C GLY A 82 -8.28 4.88 9.61
N LEU A 83 -9.20 4.02 9.16
CA LEU A 83 -10.46 3.80 9.85
C LEU A 83 -10.28 3.19 11.25
N HIS A 84 -9.23 2.40 11.47
CA HIS A 84 -8.95 1.80 12.77
C HIS A 84 -8.51 2.82 13.82
N ALA A 85 -7.84 3.90 13.40
CA ALA A 85 -7.42 4.99 14.27
C ALA A 85 -8.53 6.06 14.45
N ASN A 86 -9.48 6.12 13.51
CA ASN A 86 -10.55 7.10 13.48
C ASN A 86 -11.93 6.41 13.28
N PRO A 87 -12.31 5.44 14.14
CA PRO A 87 -13.49 4.62 13.91
C PRO A 87 -14.81 5.40 13.99
N ASP A 88 -14.85 6.45 14.80
CA ASP A 88 -16.04 7.23 15.11
C ASP A 88 -16.09 8.58 14.39
N ASP A 89 -15.12 8.86 13.49
CA ASP A 89 -15.09 10.08 12.71
C ASP A 89 -15.74 9.86 11.33
N PRO A 90 -16.98 10.32 11.12
CA PRO A 90 -17.67 10.20 9.83
C PRO A 90 -17.02 11.08 8.74
N ASP A 91 -16.32 12.13 9.13
CA ASP A 91 -15.69 13.10 8.23
C ASP A 91 -14.24 12.74 7.89
N TRP A 92 -13.72 11.64 8.47
CA TRP A 92 -12.37 11.16 8.16
C TRP A 92 -12.20 10.84 6.68
N ARG A 93 -11.20 11.48 6.04
CA ARG A 93 -10.93 11.40 4.59
C ARG A 93 -9.63 10.68 4.21
N GLY A 94 -8.99 10.02 5.19
CA GLY A 94 -7.69 9.37 5.02
C GLY A 94 -6.53 10.28 5.44
N TRP A 95 -5.34 9.71 5.44
CA TRP A 95 -4.11 10.38 5.91
C TRP A 95 -3.59 11.47 4.98
N TRP A 96 -4.07 11.52 3.73
CA TRP A 96 -3.50 12.35 2.66
C TRP A 96 -4.13 13.74 2.53
N GLY A 97 -5.04 14.11 3.43
CA GLY A 97 -5.73 15.40 3.38
C GLY A 97 -6.62 15.58 2.15
N ASP A 98 -6.70 16.79 1.62
CA ASP A 98 -7.63 17.14 0.54
C ASP A 98 -7.15 16.68 -0.85
N GLU A 99 -5.86 16.41 -1.01
CA GLU A 99 -5.25 16.03 -2.30
C GLU A 99 -4.53 14.67 -2.24
N PRO A 100 -5.25 13.54 -2.03
CA PRO A 100 -4.60 12.23 -2.01
C PRO A 100 -3.89 11.91 -3.33
N PRO A 101 -2.75 11.20 -3.31
CA PRO A 101 -1.86 11.04 -4.46
C PRO A 101 -2.42 10.17 -5.60
N PHE A 102 -3.56 9.52 -5.42
CA PHE A 102 -4.03 8.45 -6.29
C PHE A 102 -4.62 8.93 -7.61
N ARG A 103 -5.56 9.88 -7.58
CA ARG A 103 -6.26 10.43 -8.76
C ARG A 103 -7.00 9.37 -9.59
N VAL A 104 -7.42 8.31 -8.94
CA VAL A 104 -8.17 7.17 -9.50
C VAL A 104 -9.18 6.68 -8.45
N PRO A 105 -10.14 5.80 -8.82
CA PRO A 105 -10.96 5.09 -7.84
C PRO A 105 -10.10 4.25 -6.90
N VAL A 106 -10.35 4.37 -5.59
CA VAL A 106 -9.67 3.67 -4.50
C VAL A 106 -10.71 2.85 -3.73
N PHE A 107 -10.61 1.54 -3.81
CA PHE A 107 -11.48 0.64 -3.07
C PHE A 107 -10.90 0.36 -1.68
N VAL A 108 -11.62 0.76 -0.64
CA VAL A 108 -11.23 0.56 0.76
C VAL A 108 -12.00 -0.63 1.32
N LEU A 109 -11.29 -1.73 1.56
CA LEU A 109 -11.85 -2.93 2.15
C LEU A 109 -12.14 -2.72 3.63
N THR A 110 -13.41 -2.87 4.03
CA THR A 110 -13.88 -2.65 5.41
C THR A 110 -15.15 -3.43 5.68
N HIS A 111 -15.33 -3.95 6.89
CA HIS A 111 -16.59 -4.57 7.34
C HIS A 111 -17.66 -3.55 7.76
N SER A 112 -17.33 -2.26 7.72
CA SER A 112 -18.26 -1.17 8.02
C SER A 112 -18.29 -0.18 6.84
N PRO A 113 -18.95 -0.54 5.72
CA PRO A 113 -19.05 0.34 4.55
C PRO A 113 -19.74 1.66 4.91
N ARG A 114 -19.28 2.73 4.26
CA ARG A 114 -19.85 4.07 4.39
C ARG A 114 -20.00 4.71 3.00
N PRO A 115 -20.69 5.84 2.88
CA PRO A 115 -20.81 6.54 1.59
C PRO A 115 -19.43 6.84 0.97
N PRO A 116 -19.31 6.79 -0.37
CA PRO A 116 -18.06 7.13 -1.04
C PRO A 116 -17.70 8.60 -0.83
N ILE A 117 -16.39 8.89 -0.90
CA ILE A 117 -15.85 10.24 -0.78
C ILE A 117 -15.22 10.62 -2.12
N ASP A 118 -15.74 11.67 -2.73
CA ASP A 118 -15.17 12.26 -3.94
C ASP A 118 -14.22 13.40 -3.56
N MET A 119 -12.94 13.30 -4.00
CA MET A 119 -11.93 14.32 -3.78
C MET A 119 -11.78 15.21 -5.02
N ALA A 120 -11.46 16.49 -4.82
CA ALA A 120 -11.38 17.46 -5.91
C ALA A 120 -10.34 17.11 -7.00
N ASN A 121 -9.31 16.36 -6.64
CA ASN A 121 -8.23 15.96 -7.55
C ASN A 121 -8.53 14.67 -8.37
N GLY A 122 -9.78 14.17 -8.31
CA GLY A 122 -10.21 12.98 -9.06
C GLY A 122 -10.01 11.64 -8.33
N THR A 123 -9.49 11.64 -7.10
CA THR A 123 -9.51 10.45 -6.26
C THR A 123 -10.93 10.22 -5.74
N ARG A 124 -11.41 8.97 -5.79
CA ARG A 124 -12.69 8.58 -5.21
C ARG A 124 -12.50 7.38 -4.31
N PHE A 125 -12.73 7.53 -3.00
CA PHE A 125 -12.73 6.43 -2.06
C PHE A 125 -14.09 5.73 -2.04
N ILE A 126 -14.07 4.39 -2.22
CA ILE A 126 -15.26 3.54 -2.29
C ILE A 126 -15.10 2.45 -1.24
N PHE A 127 -15.94 2.47 -0.22
CA PHE A 127 -15.86 1.57 0.93
C PHE A 127 -16.69 0.31 0.66
N VAL A 128 -16.04 -0.85 0.74
CA VAL A 128 -16.66 -2.13 0.37
C VAL A 128 -16.36 -3.23 1.37
N ASP A 129 -17.39 -4.02 1.67
CA ASP A 129 -17.24 -5.33 2.32
C ASP A 129 -17.37 -6.39 1.23
N ALA A 130 -16.23 -6.93 0.80
CA ALA A 130 -16.18 -7.86 -0.32
C ALA A 130 -14.96 -8.79 -0.21
N ALA A 131 -15.06 -9.97 -0.80
CA ALA A 131 -13.93 -10.87 -0.98
C ALA A 131 -12.92 -10.28 -1.98
N PRO A 132 -11.64 -10.71 -1.95
CA PRO A 132 -10.60 -10.23 -2.87
C PRO A 132 -10.99 -10.31 -4.35
N GLU A 133 -11.63 -11.40 -4.77
CA GLU A 133 -12.07 -11.62 -6.15
C GLU A 133 -13.12 -10.60 -6.58
N ASP A 134 -14.10 -10.34 -5.71
CA ASP A 134 -15.23 -9.45 -6.00
C ASP A 134 -14.79 -7.99 -6.07
N VAL A 135 -13.93 -7.55 -5.15
CA VAL A 135 -13.41 -6.17 -5.19
C VAL A 135 -12.46 -5.99 -6.39
N LEU A 136 -11.67 -7.01 -6.74
CA LEU A 136 -10.81 -6.97 -7.91
C LEU A 136 -11.61 -6.80 -9.20
N GLU A 137 -12.73 -7.50 -9.34
CA GLU A 137 -13.59 -7.35 -10.53
C GLU A 137 -14.15 -5.92 -10.63
N ARG A 138 -14.60 -5.35 -9.52
CA ARG A 138 -15.05 -3.94 -9.48
C ARG A 138 -13.90 -2.97 -9.84
N ALA A 139 -12.70 -3.23 -9.33
CA ALA A 139 -11.53 -2.43 -9.64
C ALA A 139 -11.13 -2.54 -11.13
N ARG A 140 -11.25 -3.73 -11.74
CA ARG A 140 -11.03 -3.95 -13.18
C ARG A 140 -11.96 -3.13 -14.05
N GLN A 141 -13.23 -3.10 -13.70
CA GLN A 141 -14.24 -2.29 -14.40
C GLN A 141 -13.92 -0.79 -14.28
N ALA A 142 -13.52 -0.33 -13.09
CA ALA A 142 -13.17 1.07 -12.85
C ALA A 142 -11.84 1.50 -13.49
N ALA A 143 -10.89 0.58 -13.62
CA ALA A 143 -9.53 0.87 -14.10
C ALA A 143 -9.46 1.22 -15.59
N GLY A 144 -10.50 0.90 -16.38
CA GLY A 144 -10.54 1.24 -17.81
C GLY A 144 -9.40 0.63 -18.63
N GLY A 145 -8.99 -0.60 -18.31
CA GLY A 145 -7.91 -1.32 -19.00
C GLY A 145 -6.49 -1.01 -18.48
N ARG A 146 -6.35 -0.07 -17.54
CA ARG A 146 -5.08 0.22 -16.84
C ARG A 146 -4.83 -0.77 -15.72
N ASP A 147 -3.62 -0.75 -15.13
CA ASP A 147 -3.25 -1.64 -14.05
C ASP A 147 -3.97 -1.31 -12.74
N ILE A 148 -4.07 -2.30 -11.86
CA ILE A 148 -4.64 -2.17 -10.53
C ILE A 148 -3.51 -2.34 -9.53
N ARG A 149 -3.41 -1.39 -8.59
CA ARG A 149 -2.44 -1.48 -7.51
C ARG A 149 -3.12 -1.88 -6.20
N ILE A 150 -2.51 -2.81 -5.49
CA ILE A 150 -2.86 -3.14 -4.11
C ILE A 150 -1.85 -2.45 -3.21
N GLY A 151 -2.24 -1.30 -2.65
CA GLY A 151 -1.36 -0.43 -1.88
C GLY A 151 -1.10 -0.91 -0.45
N GLY A 152 -1.88 -1.87 0.05
CA GLY A 152 -1.73 -2.40 1.41
C GLY A 152 -3.05 -2.35 2.21
N GLY A 153 -3.09 -2.59 3.56
CA GLY A 153 -2.00 -3.07 4.40
C GLY A 153 -1.65 -4.53 4.19
N ALA A 154 -0.75 -5.03 5.02
CA ALA A 154 -0.18 -6.36 4.89
C ALA A 154 -1.22 -7.51 4.88
N SER A 155 -2.33 -7.38 5.61
CA SER A 155 -3.42 -8.37 5.60
C SER A 155 -4.08 -8.46 4.22
N VAL A 156 -4.43 -7.34 3.61
CA VAL A 156 -5.03 -7.29 2.28
C VAL A 156 -4.10 -7.91 1.25
N VAL A 157 -2.83 -7.49 1.23
CA VAL A 157 -1.84 -8.07 0.32
C VAL A 157 -1.73 -9.58 0.48
N ARG A 158 -1.68 -10.08 1.72
CA ARG A 158 -1.63 -11.50 2.01
C ARG A 158 -2.84 -12.25 1.47
N ASP A 159 -4.04 -11.68 1.58
CA ASP A 159 -5.27 -12.33 1.12
C ASP A 159 -5.32 -12.40 -0.41
N PHE A 160 -4.88 -11.35 -1.11
CA PHE A 160 -4.73 -11.37 -2.57
C PHE A 160 -3.66 -12.36 -3.05
N LEU A 161 -2.52 -12.46 -2.35
CA LEU A 161 -1.49 -13.45 -2.66
C LEU A 161 -1.96 -14.88 -2.43
N LYS A 162 -2.76 -15.14 -1.38
CA LYS A 162 -3.35 -16.45 -1.12
C LYS A 162 -4.39 -16.86 -2.17
N ALA A 163 -5.11 -15.91 -2.71
CA ALA A 163 -6.11 -16.11 -3.76
C ALA A 163 -5.48 -16.21 -5.16
N ASP A 164 -4.14 -16.11 -5.30
CA ASP A 164 -3.41 -16.12 -6.58
C ASP A 164 -3.86 -15.00 -7.55
N LEU A 165 -4.16 -13.82 -7.00
CA LEU A 165 -4.70 -12.67 -7.73
C LEU A 165 -3.66 -11.58 -8.03
N VAL A 166 -2.37 -11.83 -7.79
CA VAL A 166 -1.28 -10.86 -7.96
C VAL A 166 -0.39 -11.26 -9.14
N ASP A 167 -0.29 -10.40 -10.14
CA ASP A 167 0.57 -10.63 -11.31
C ASP A 167 2.01 -10.15 -11.07
N GLN A 168 2.18 -9.06 -10.31
CA GLN A 168 3.49 -8.46 -10.05
C GLN A 168 3.64 -8.10 -8.57
N LEU A 169 4.72 -8.54 -7.96
CA LEU A 169 5.08 -8.22 -6.59
C LEU A 169 6.46 -7.54 -6.55
N HIS A 170 6.48 -6.28 -6.14
CA HIS A 170 7.68 -5.55 -5.82
C HIS A 170 7.83 -5.43 -4.30
N VAL A 171 9.02 -5.69 -3.78
CA VAL A 171 9.32 -5.63 -2.34
C VAL A 171 10.60 -4.82 -2.13
N GLY A 172 10.45 -3.62 -1.58
CA GLY A 172 11.55 -2.81 -1.06
C GLY A 172 11.96 -3.34 0.33
N ILE A 173 13.22 -3.72 0.51
CA ILE A 173 13.71 -4.25 1.79
C ILE A 173 14.47 -3.15 2.51
N ALA A 174 13.89 -2.58 3.58
CA ALA A 174 14.57 -1.64 4.46
C ALA A 174 15.65 -2.38 5.26
N PRO A 175 16.89 -1.83 5.38
CA PRO A 175 18.00 -2.46 6.09
C PRO A 175 17.86 -2.34 7.62
N ILE A 176 16.69 -2.68 8.15
CA ILE A 176 16.36 -2.63 9.58
C ILE A 176 15.76 -3.95 10.04
N VAL A 177 15.89 -4.24 11.33
CA VAL A 177 15.21 -5.32 12.02
C VAL A 177 14.21 -4.69 12.97
N LEU A 178 12.94 -5.02 12.85
CA LEU A 178 11.89 -4.52 13.74
C LEU A 178 11.78 -5.37 15.00
N GLY A 179 12.09 -6.69 14.90
CA GLY A 179 12.22 -7.58 16.06
C GLY A 179 10.94 -7.81 16.88
N ARG A 180 9.89 -7.06 16.59
CA ARG A 180 8.61 -7.09 17.30
C ARG A 180 7.58 -7.77 16.42
N ARG A 181 6.93 -8.78 16.92
CA ARG A 181 5.72 -9.30 16.29
C ARG A 181 4.61 -8.27 16.55
N ALA A 182 4.04 -7.70 15.48
CA ALA A 182 2.71 -7.14 15.59
C ALA A 182 1.85 -8.16 16.34
N ARG A 183 1.19 -7.78 17.43
CA ARG A 183 0.27 -8.71 18.10
C ARG A 183 -0.76 -9.13 17.05
N PRO A 184 -0.94 -10.43 16.79
CA PRO A 184 -2.01 -10.87 15.89
C PRO A 184 -3.32 -10.33 16.45
N THR A 185 -4.09 -9.68 15.63
CA THR A 185 -5.50 -9.41 15.95
C THR A 185 -6.15 -10.76 16.20
N PRO A 186 -7.06 -10.93 17.20
CA PRO A 186 -7.70 -12.21 17.43
C PRO A 186 -8.33 -12.73 16.13
N GLY A 187 -7.79 -13.85 15.59
CA GLY A 187 -8.18 -14.42 14.30
C GLY A 187 -7.10 -14.43 13.20
N GLU A 188 -5.96 -13.76 13.38
CA GLU A 188 -4.88 -13.79 12.38
C GLU A 188 -3.98 -15.02 12.54
N ALA A 189 -3.96 -15.84 11.48
CA ALA A 189 -3.01 -16.94 11.35
C ALA A 189 -1.58 -16.41 11.18
N GLY A 190 -0.62 -17.09 11.79
CA GLY A 190 0.79 -16.71 11.91
C GLY A 190 1.55 -16.42 10.59
N PRO A 191 2.86 -16.15 10.67
CA PRO A 191 3.66 -15.56 9.59
C PRO A 191 3.61 -16.40 8.31
N VAL A 192 3.48 -15.70 7.17
CA VAL A 192 3.67 -16.32 5.84
C VAL A 192 5.10 -16.83 5.77
N ARG A 193 5.29 -18.14 5.72
CA ARG A 193 6.60 -18.73 5.41
C ARG A 193 6.87 -18.50 3.92
N THR A 194 7.69 -17.53 3.59
CA THR A 194 8.24 -17.40 2.24
C THR A 194 9.12 -18.62 1.96
N ARG A 195 8.80 -19.39 0.91
CA ARG A 195 9.74 -20.36 0.35
C ARG A 195 10.91 -19.58 -0.23
N ARG A 196 12.13 -19.93 0.16
CA ARG A 196 13.35 -19.41 -0.45
C ARG A 196 13.31 -19.70 -1.95
N GLY A 197 13.03 -18.68 -2.77
CA GLY A 197 13.28 -18.72 -4.19
C GLY A 197 14.77 -18.47 -4.42
N THR A 198 15.47 -19.45 -4.99
CA THR A 198 16.87 -19.27 -5.40
C THR A 198 16.86 -18.44 -6.67
N VAL A 199 17.30 -17.18 -6.62
CA VAL A 199 17.58 -16.38 -7.81
C VAL A 199 18.82 -16.95 -8.49
N ARG A 200 18.64 -17.66 -9.61
CA ARG A 200 19.75 -18.03 -10.49
C ARG A 200 20.02 -16.85 -11.42
N SER A 201 21.11 -16.14 -11.20
CA SER A 201 21.63 -15.22 -12.19
C SER A 201 22.12 -16.03 -13.40
N ARG A 202 21.50 -15.83 -14.56
CA ARG A 202 22.08 -16.33 -15.83
C ARG A 202 23.21 -15.38 -16.21
N GLY A 203 24.45 -15.86 -16.05
CA GLY A 203 25.62 -15.22 -16.65
C GLY A 203 25.45 -15.12 -18.17
N ARG A 204 25.73 -13.96 -18.74
CA ARG A 204 25.88 -13.82 -20.19
C ARG A 204 27.10 -14.62 -20.65
N PRO A 205 27.01 -15.39 -21.73
CA PRO A 205 28.22 -15.87 -22.40
C PRO A 205 28.89 -14.71 -23.12
N GLY A 206 30.22 -14.64 -23.02
CA GLY A 206 31.09 -13.73 -23.74
C GLY A 206 31.16 -14.01 -25.23
#